data_98d607a514cce9cba39cf8bfcc0f9636
#
_entry.id   98d607a514cce9cba39cf8bfcc0f9636
#
_cell.length_a   1.000
_cell.length_b   1.000
_cell.length_c   1.000
_cell.angle_alpha   90.00
_cell.angle_beta   90.00
_cell.angle_gamma   90.00
#
_symmetry.space_group_name_H-M   'P 1'
#
loop_
_entity.id
_entity.type
_entity.pdbx_description
1 polymer ?
#
loop_
_entity_poly.entity_id
_entity_poly.type
_entity_poly.pdbx_seq_one_letter_code
_entity_poly.pdbx_strand_id
1 'polypeptide(L)'
;NNFNSMIDRLKKQQDKLLATERHEAWEVVARKLAHEIKNPLTPIQLSIDRLREKYSKKINNESEDFEKYLETINRQIKDIENLVNEFSNFARMPRPKFKKINLIDVVSSSVDFVKMSSKNTIDITTAYKKLIINGDADQLNRAFINLIKNSEEAFLDLLNKKPNFKGKIYIEIINNNEYIVIRWNDKATSITDKKKLMMI
;
A
#
# COMPACT_ATOMS: atom_id res chain seq x y z
N ASN A 1 -43.35 10.04 15.04
CA ASN A 1 -42.15 10.03 14.18
C ASN A 1 -40.83 10.29 14.93
N ASN A 2 -40.85 11.00 16.07
CA ASN A 2 -39.63 11.22 16.88
C ASN A 2 -39.04 9.93 17.49
N PHE A 3 -39.92 8.99 17.86
CA PHE A 3 -39.51 7.69 18.43
C PHE A 3 -38.72 6.81 17.47
N ASN A 4 -39.16 6.69 16.22
CA ASN A 4 -38.45 5.93 15.20
C ASN A 4 -37.08 6.55 14.87
N SER A 5 -36.98 7.88 14.82
CA SER A 5 -35.71 8.55 14.58
C SER A 5 -34.73 8.38 15.76
N MET A 6 -35.26 8.24 16.99
CA MET A 6 -34.44 7.97 18.18
C MET A 6 -33.92 6.52 18.16
N ILE A 7 -34.74 5.55 17.78
CA ILE A 7 -34.34 4.15 17.63
C ILE A 7 -33.27 4.02 16.54
N ASP A 8 -33.43 4.69 15.41
CA ASP A 8 -32.44 4.66 14.33
C ASP A 8 -31.09 5.29 14.75
N ARG A 9 -31.13 6.36 15.54
CA ARG A 9 -29.93 6.95 16.14
C ARG A 9 -29.25 5.99 17.10
N LEU A 10 -29.99 5.34 17.97
CA LEU A 10 -29.45 4.36 18.94
C LEU A 10 -28.81 3.17 18.21
N LYS A 11 -29.48 2.62 17.20
CA LYS A 11 -28.89 1.56 16.36
C LYS A 11 -27.58 1.99 15.70
N LYS A 12 -27.57 3.17 15.06
CA LYS A 12 -26.32 3.71 14.45
C LYS A 12 -25.21 3.94 15.46
N GLN A 13 -25.53 4.37 16.69
CA GLN A 13 -24.54 4.51 17.75
C GLN A 13 -24.03 3.15 18.23
N GLN A 14 -24.90 2.16 18.38
CA GLN A 14 -24.53 0.81 18.76
C GLN A 14 -23.64 0.15 17.71
N ASP A 15 -24.01 0.24 16.44
CA ASP A 15 -23.20 -0.30 15.32
C ASP A 15 -21.82 0.35 15.27
N LYS A 16 -21.75 1.66 15.50
CA LYS A 16 -20.49 2.40 15.57
C LYS A 16 -19.62 1.98 16.74
N LEU A 17 -20.21 1.74 17.91
CA LEU A 17 -19.50 1.22 19.08
C LEU A 17 -18.93 -0.17 18.82
N LEU A 18 -19.76 -1.09 18.33
CA LEU A 18 -19.33 -2.46 17.99
C LEU A 18 -18.22 -2.49 16.94
N ALA A 19 -18.32 -1.65 15.92
CA ALA A 19 -17.26 -1.53 14.91
C ALA A 19 -15.95 -1.00 15.53
N THR A 20 -16.04 -0.09 16.47
CA THR A 20 -14.91 0.46 17.20
C THR A 20 -14.22 -0.58 18.09
N GLU A 21 -14.99 -1.30 18.91
CA GLU A 21 -14.46 -2.37 19.78
C GLU A 21 -13.79 -3.48 18.96
N ARG A 22 -14.42 -3.89 17.85
CA ARG A 22 -13.82 -4.88 16.93
C ARG A 22 -12.49 -4.38 16.35
N HIS A 23 -12.42 -3.12 15.96
CA HIS A 23 -11.19 -2.54 15.41
C HIS A 23 -10.06 -2.50 16.44
N GLU A 24 -10.36 -2.07 17.68
CA GLU A 24 -9.38 -2.03 18.76
C GLU A 24 -8.88 -3.43 19.15
N ALA A 25 -9.79 -4.40 19.26
CA ALA A 25 -9.44 -5.79 19.50
C ALA A 25 -8.54 -6.36 18.37
N TRP A 26 -8.89 -6.04 17.12
CA TRP A 26 -8.13 -6.46 15.95
C TRP A 26 -6.71 -5.86 15.91
N GLU A 27 -6.57 -4.58 16.27
CA GLU A 27 -5.25 -3.93 16.35
C GLU A 27 -4.31 -4.65 17.32
N VAL A 28 -4.82 -5.02 18.50
CA VAL A 28 -4.04 -5.74 19.52
C VAL A 28 -3.61 -7.11 19.01
N VAL A 29 -4.53 -7.87 18.41
CA VAL A 29 -4.28 -9.20 17.85
C VAL A 29 -3.24 -9.13 16.73
N ALA A 30 -3.41 -8.21 15.78
CA ALA A 30 -2.50 -8.06 14.65
C ALA A 30 -1.10 -7.66 15.08
N ARG A 31 -0.98 -6.79 16.09
CA ARG A 31 0.32 -6.41 16.66
C ARG A 31 1.02 -7.61 17.29
N LYS A 32 0.29 -8.40 18.07
CA LYS A 32 0.82 -9.61 18.73
C LYS A 32 1.25 -10.63 17.68
N LEU A 33 0.40 -10.93 16.70
CA LEU A 33 0.72 -11.84 15.60
C LEU A 33 1.95 -11.39 14.81
N ALA A 34 2.07 -10.09 14.50
CA ALA A 34 3.22 -9.56 13.80
C ALA A 34 4.53 -9.80 14.58
N HIS A 35 4.51 -9.59 15.89
CA HIS A 35 5.68 -9.89 16.75
C HIS A 35 5.97 -11.39 16.82
N GLU A 36 4.94 -12.22 16.98
CA GLU A 36 5.10 -13.68 17.07
C GLU A 36 5.58 -14.31 15.75
N ILE A 37 5.24 -13.74 14.59
CA ILE A 37 5.75 -14.20 13.29
C ILE A 37 7.19 -13.71 13.06
N LYS A 38 7.53 -12.49 13.45
CA LYS A 38 8.92 -11.98 13.32
C LYS A 38 9.92 -12.74 14.15
N ASN A 39 9.50 -13.21 15.32
CA ASN A 39 10.38 -13.92 16.24
C ASN A 39 11.08 -15.16 15.63
N PRO A 40 10.40 -16.08 14.92
CA PRO A 40 11.06 -17.20 14.24
C PRO A 40 11.79 -16.80 12.94
N LEU A 41 11.43 -15.69 12.28
CA LEU A 41 12.07 -15.29 11.03
C LEU A 41 13.53 -14.87 11.25
N THR A 42 13.82 -14.14 12.30
CA THR A 42 15.19 -13.69 12.62
C THR A 42 16.18 -14.86 12.82
N PRO A 43 15.88 -15.91 13.62
CA PRO A 43 16.75 -17.08 13.73
C PRO A 43 16.92 -17.85 12.41
N ILE A 44 15.85 -17.92 11.59
CA ILE A 44 15.93 -18.59 10.27
C ILE A 44 16.89 -17.80 9.37
N GLN A 45 16.78 -16.48 9.31
CA GLN A 45 17.68 -15.61 8.54
C GLN A 45 19.15 -15.84 8.97
N LEU A 46 19.41 -15.79 10.27
CA LEU A 46 20.76 -16.02 10.81
C LEU A 46 21.29 -17.43 10.48
N SER A 47 20.41 -18.44 10.46
CA SER A 47 20.79 -19.80 10.10
C SER A 47 21.19 -19.91 8.63
N ILE A 48 20.48 -19.22 7.74
CA ILE A 48 20.80 -19.16 6.31
C ILE A 48 22.14 -18.44 6.09
N ASP A 49 22.36 -17.34 6.78
CA ASP A 49 23.62 -16.58 6.67
C ASP A 49 24.81 -17.44 7.13
N ARG A 50 24.64 -18.21 8.22
CA ARG A 50 25.65 -19.17 8.70
C ARG A 50 25.89 -20.34 7.73
N LEU A 51 24.83 -20.85 7.10
CA LEU A 51 24.94 -21.88 6.06
C LEU A 51 25.72 -21.34 4.86
N ARG A 52 25.42 -20.13 4.41
CA ARG A 52 26.17 -19.46 3.36
C ARG A 52 27.65 -19.34 3.72
N GLU A 53 27.96 -18.76 4.86
CA GLU A 53 29.34 -18.57 5.30
C GLU A 53 30.12 -19.87 5.42
N LYS A 54 29.48 -20.93 5.94
CA LYS A 54 30.16 -22.22 6.23
C LYS A 54 30.35 -23.08 4.97
N TYR A 55 29.43 -23.04 4.02
CA TYR A 55 29.37 -24.01 2.93
C TYR A 55 29.63 -23.44 1.54
N SER A 56 29.46 -22.14 1.25
CA SER A 56 29.72 -21.56 -0.07
C SER A 56 31.11 -21.88 -0.63
N LYS A 57 32.13 -21.95 0.22
CA LYS A 57 33.51 -22.26 -0.16
C LYS A 57 33.82 -23.77 -0.24
N LYS A 58 32.93 -24.62 0.22
CA LYS A 58 33.16 -26.07 0.31
C LYS A 58 32.45 -26.87 -0.79
N ILE A 59 31.47 -26.27 -1.43
CA ILE A 59 30.67 -26.90 -2.48
C ILE A 59 31.27 -26.51 -3.83
N ASN A 60 32.15 -27.36 -4.40
CA ASN A 60 32.91 -27.02 -5.60
C ASN A 60 32.14 -27.11 -6.91
N ASN A 61 31.17 -28.02 -7.07
CA ASN A 61 30.47 -28.26 -8.34
C ASN A 61 28.99 -27.82 -8.36
N GLU A 62 28.39 -27.56 -7.20
CA GLU A 62 26.98 -27.17 -7.06
C GLU A 62 26.82 -25.83 -6.33
N SER A 63 27.86 -25.01 -6.31
CA SER A 63 27.85 -23.75 -5.54
C SER A 63 26.85 -22.74 -6.09
N GLU A 64 26.63 -22.73 -7.39
CA GLU A 64 25.64 -21.86 -8.03
C GLU A 64 24.20 -22.20 -7.63
N ASP A 65 23.87 -23.48 -7.59
CA ASP A 65 22.52 -23.90 -7.21
C ASP A 65 22.28 -23.72 -5.71
N PHE A 66 23.30 -23.98 -4.89
CA PHE A 66 23.24 -23.70 -3.46
C PHE A 66 22.99 -22.21 -3.17
N GLU A 67 23.73 -21.30 -3.80
CA GLU A 67 23.50 -19.85 -3.66
C GLU A 67 22.09 -19.44 -4.14
N LYS A 68 21.62 -19.96 -5.27
CA LYS A 68 20.26 -19.72 -5.76
C LYS A 68 19.18 -20.16 -4.77
N TYR A 69 19.36 -21.31 -4.11
CA TYR A 69 18.44 -21.77 -3.08
C TYR A 69 18.45 -20.86 -1.86
N LEU A 70 19.64 -20.46 -1.36
CA LEU A 70 19.75 -19.54 -0.24
C LEU A 70 19.14 -18.16 -0.56
N GLU A 71 19.39 -17.62 -1.75
CA GLU A 71 18.77 -16.38 -2.21
C GLU A 71 17.25 -16.48 -2.29
N THR A 72 16.75 -17.62 -2.77
CA THR A 72 15.31 -17.86 -2.85
C THR A 72 14.68 -17.88 -1.46
N ILE A 73 15.28 -18.59 -0.50
CA ILE A 73 14.79 -18.66 0.88
C ILE A 73 14.85 -17.27 1.53
N ASN A 74 15.95 -16.53 1.35
CA ASN A 74 16.11 -15.19 1.88
C ASN A 74 15.05 -14.23 1.33
N ARG A 75 14.76 -14.31 0.04
CA ARG A 75 13.70 -13.53 -0.59
C ARG A 75 12.34 -13.84 0.03
N GLN A 76 12.01 -15.14 0.20
CA GLN A 76 10.73 -15.54 0.81
C GLN A 76 10.59 -15.09 2.26
N ILE A 77 11.66 -15.12 3.05
CA ILE A 77 11.66 -14.59 4.42
C ILE A 77 11.36 -13.09 4.40
N LYS A 78 12.01 -12.35 3.50
CA LYS A 78 11.79 -10.90 3.36
C LYS A 78 10.37 -10.58 2.90
N ASP A 79 9.81 -11.39 2.02
CA ASP A 79 8.42 -11.24 1.56
C ASP A 79 7.44 -11.46 2.73
N ILE A 80 7.68 -12.48 3.58
CA ILE A 80 6.87 -12.71 4.79
C ILE A 80 7.02 -11.55 5.78
N GLU A 81 8.23 -11.06 5.98
CA GLU A 81 8.49 -9.90 6.85
C GLU A 81 7.72 -8.65 6.37
N ASN A 82 7.74 -8.38 5.08
CA ASN A 82 7.00 -7.28 4.46
C ASN A 82 5.50 -7.44 4.65
N LEU A 83 4.95 -8.63 4.38
CA LEU A 83 3.54 -8.96 4.59
C LEU A 83 3.09 -8.73 6.04
N VAL A 84 3.90 -9.20 6.99
CA VAL A 84 3.64 -9.03 8.43
C VAL A 84 3.68 -7.56 8.84
N ASN A 85 4.62 -6.78 8.27
CA ASN A 85 4.71 -5.35 8.51
C ASN A 85 3.50 -4.61 7.95
N GLU A 86 3.08 -4.91 6.72
CA GLU A 86 1.89 -4.33 6.09
C GLU A 86 0.62 -4.66 6.88
N PHE A 87 0.46 -5.91 7.30
CA PHE A 87 -0.64 -6.34 8.13
C PHE A 87 -0.69 -5.58 9.47
N SER A 88 0.46 -5.46 10.14
CA SER A 88 0.57 -4.69 11.39
C SER A 88 0.24 -3.21 11.21
N ASN A 89 0.72 -2.61 10.09
CA ASN A 89 0.45 -1.21 9.76
C ASN A 89 -1.02 -0.99 9.41
N PHE A 90 -1.65 -1.93 8.70
CA PHE A 90 -3.08 -1.89 8.41
C PHE A 90 -3.92 -1.95 9.69
N ALA A 91 -3.60 -2.87 10.60
CA ALA A 91 -4.31 -3.00 11.86
C ALA A 91 -4.14 -1.80 12.80
N ARG A 92 -3.02 -1.07 12.69
CA ARG A 92 -2.75 0.17 13.45
C ARG A 92 -3.32 1.43 12.81
N MET A 93 -4.08 1.30 11.74
CA MET A 93 -4.58 2.48 11.04
C MET A 93 -5.45 3.32 11.99
N PRO A 94 -5.05 4.55 12.32
CA PRO A 94 -5.80 5.38 13.25
C PRO A 94 -7.18 5.70 12.66
N ARG A 95 -8.14 5.96 13.54
CA ARG A 95 -9.47 6.41 13.09
C ARG A 95 -9.32 7.64 12.21
N PRO A 96 -10.08 7.73 11.10
CA PRO A 96 -10.00 8.88 10.21
C PRO A 96 -10.33 10.19 10.95
N LYS A 97 -9.49 11.19 10.76
CA LYS A 97 -9.71 12.55 11.28
C LYS A 97 -10.24 13.42 10.15
N PHE A 98 -11.55 13.39 9.93
CA PHE A 98 -12.20 14.17 8.89
C PHE A 98 -12.08 15.67 9.12
N LYS A 99 -11.49 16.36 8.13
CA LYS A 99 -11.34 17.82 8.10
C LYS A 99 -11.64 18.33 6.68
N LYS A 100 -11.93 19.63 6.56
CA LYS A 100 -11.96 20.27 5.24
C LYS A 100 -10.53 20.36 4.71
N ILE A 101 -10.25 19.62 3.64
CA ILE A 101 -8.94 19.55 3.00
C ILE A 101 -9.07 19.86 1.51
N ASN A 102 -8.00 20.36 0.91
CA ASN A 102 -7.94 20.49 -0.54
C ASN A 102 -7.38 19.19 -1.14
N LEU A 103 -8.20 18.46 -1.87
CA LEU A 103 -7.81 17.17 -2.46
C LEU A 103 -6.64 17.33 -3.45
N ILE A 104 -6.58 18.44 -4.18
CA ILE A 104 -5.49 18.70 -5.13
C ILE A 104 -4.14 18.74 -4.41
N ASP A 105 -4.07 19.42 -3.25
CA ASP A 105 -2.84 19.53 -2.48
C ASP A 105 -2.40 18.16 -1.96
N VAL A 106 -3.34 17.31 -1.52
CA VAL A 106 -3.05 15.96 -1.03
C VAL A 106 -2.49 15.08 -2.14
N VAL A 107 -3.11 15.10 -3.32
CA VAL A 107 -2.62 14.32 -4.48
C VAL A 107 -1.26 14.83 -4.93
N SER A 108 -1.07 16.15 -5.03
CA SER A 108 0.20 16.76 -5.44
C SER A 108 1.33 16.41 -4.46
N SER A 109 1.09 16.53 -3.15
CA SER A 109 2.08 16.17 -2.13
C SER A 109 2.46 14.69 -2.18
N SER A 110 1.49 13.79 -2.45
CA SER A 110 1.75 12.36 -2.60
C SER A 110 2.64 12.07 -3.82
N VAL A 111 2.37 12.75 -4.92
CA VAL A 111 3.15 12.63 -6.17
C VAL A 111 4.55 13.19 -5.98
N ASP A 112 4.69 14.37 -5.36
CA ASP A 112 5.98 15.01 -5.13
C ASP A 112 6.86 14.15 -4.21
N PHE A 113 6.28 13.55 -3.19
CA PHE A 113 6.99 12.63 -2.30
C PHE A 113 7.59 11.44 -3.05
N VAL A 114 6.83 10.82 -3.96
CA VAL A 114 7.34 9.66 -4.72
C VAL A 114 8.31 10.10 -5.82
N LYS A 115 8.10 11.25 -6.46
CA LYS A 115 9.02 11.79 -7.50
C LYS A 115 10.45 11.98 -7.01
N MET A 116 10.66 12.18 -5.71
CA MET A 116 12.03 12.31 -5.14
C MET A 116 12.87 11.04 -5.32
N SER A 117 12.25 9.87 -5.42
CA SER A 117 12.93 8.57 -5.58
C SER A 117 12.59 7.86 -6.88
N SER A 118 11.55 8.26 -7.58
CA SER A 118 11.07 7.62 -8.81
C SER A 118 11.82 8.10 -10.04
N LYS A 119 12.10 7.17 -10.95
CA LYS A 119 12.59 7.45 -12.31
C LYS A 119 11.47 7.57 -13.36
N ASN A 120 10.23 7.32 -12.94
CA ASN A 120 9.06 7.31 -13.80
C ASN A 120 8.43 8.69 -13.88
N THR A 121 7.67 8.94 -14.96
CA THR A 121 6.92 10.19 -15.13
C THR A 121 5.54 10.05 -14.48
N ILE A 122 5.16 11.03 -13.65
CA ILE A 122 3.83 11.08 -13.03
C ILE A 122 3.21 12.42 -13.36
N ASP A 123 2.10 12.40 -14.13
CA ASP A 123 1.38 13.59 -14.57
C ASP A 123 0.02 13.69 -13.87
N ILE A 124 -0.29 14.85 -13.33
CA ILE A 124 -1.61 15.18 -12.76
C ILE A 124 -2.33 16.09 -13.73
N THR A 125 -3.54 15.75 -14.08
CA THR A 125 -4.43 16.56 -14.94
C THR A 125 -5.70 16.90 -14.17
N THR A 126 -5.99 18.18 -14.01
CA THR A 126 -7.21 18.67 -13.39
C THR A 126 -7.55 20.06 -13.92
N ALA A 127 -8.85 20.34 -14.06
CA ALA A 127 -9.35 21.69 -14.37
C ALA A 127 -9.48 22.57 -13.12
N TYR A 128 -9.25 22.02 -11.93
CA TYR A 128 -9.53 22.70 -10.66
C TYR A 128 -8.25 23.08 -9.96
N LYS A 129 -8.15 24.34 -9.52
CA LYS A 129 -7.05 24.80 -8.64
C LYS A 129 -7.30 24.44 -7.17
N LYS A 130 -8.55 24.29 -6.79
CA LYS A 130 -8.97 23.99 -5.41
C LYS A 130 -10.21 23.13 -5.44
N LEU A 131 -10.17 22.01 -4.68
CA LEU A 131 -11.28 21.08 -4.55
C LEU A 131 -11.38 20.65 -3.09
N ILE A 132 -12.33 21.25 -2.36
CA ILE A 132 -12.48 21.05 -0.93
C ILE A 132 -13.38 19.85 -0.67
N ILE A 133 -12.87 18.88 0.09
CA ILE A 133 -13.61 17.72 0.56
C ILE A 133 -13.53 17.61 2.10
N ASN A 134 -14.41 16.82 2.68
CA ASN A 134 -14.31 16.42 4.06
C ASN A 134 -13.60 15.05 4.12
N GLY A 135 -12.32 15.06 4.44
CA GLY A 135 -11.47 13.87 4.37
C GLY A 135 -10.33 13.89 5.40
N ASP A 136 -9.64 12.77 5.51
CA ASP A 136 -8.40 12.62 6.27
C ASP A 136 -7.21 12.69 5.31
N ALA A 137 -6.45 13.79 5.37
CA ALA A 137 -5.33 14.04 4.46
C ALA A 137 -4.24 12.97 4.59
N ASP A 138 -3.95 12.49 5.81
CA ASP A 138 -2.89 11.50 6.05
C ASP A 138 -3.27 10.13 5.46
N GLN A 139 -4.53 9.72 5.63
CA GLN A 139 -5.00 8.44 5.08
C GLN A 139 -5.10 8.48 3.56
N LEU A 140 -5.59 9.58 2.99
CA LEU A 140 -5.62 9.76 1.54
C LEU A 140 -4.22 9.80 0.94
N ASN A 141 -3.28 10.51 1.58
CA ASN A 141 -1.89 10.56 1.15
C ASN A 141 -1.27 9.16 1.12
N ARG A 142 -1.47 8.34 2.17
CA ARG A 142 -1.04 6.94 2.19
C ARG A 142 -1.65 6.13 1.07
N ALA A 143 -2.94 6.29 0.81
CA ALA A 143 -3.63 5.59 -0.28
C ALA A 143 -3.04 5.93 -1.65
N PHE A 144 -2.78 7.22 -1.92
CA PHE A 144 -2.18 7.66 -3.18
C PHE A 144 -0.74 7.18 -3.33
N ILE A 145 0.08 7.27 -2.27
CA ILE A 145 1.45 6.74 -2.29
C ILE A 145 1.45 5.24 -2.59
N ASN A 146 0.53 4.46 -1.98
CA ASN A 146 0.43 3.03 -2.26
C ASN A 146 0.01 2.73 -3.70
N LEU A 147 -0.92 3.53 -4.28
CA LEU A 147 -1.29 3.37 -5.67
C LEU A 147 -0.12 3.68 -6.63
N ILE A 148 0.68 4.71 -6.34
CA ILE A 148 1.87 5.04 -7.13
C ILE A 148 2.89 3.89 -7.03
N LYS A 149 3.19 3.41 -5.83
CA LYS A 149 4.12 2.30 -5.61
C LYS A 149 3.70 1.03 -6.33
N ASN A 150 2.41 0.67 -6.26
CA ASN A 150 1.89 -0.49 -7.00
C ASN A 150 2.09 -0.37 -8.53
N SER A 151 1.96 0.85 -9.07
CA SER A 151 2.25 1.09 -10.48
C SER A 151 3.75 0.99 -10.77
N GLU A 152 4.61 1.47 -9.88
CA GLU A 152 6.07 1.37 -10.02
C GLU A 152 6.57 -0.08 -9.95
N GLU A 153 6.01 -0.90 -9.06
CA GLU A 153 6.31 -2.33 -8.97
C GLU A 153 5.94 -3.04 -10.28
N ALA A 154 4.77 -2.74 -10.85
CA ALA A 154 4.38 -3.27 -12.14
C ALA A 154 5.31 -2.81 -13.29
N PHE A 155 5.91 -1.62 -13.19
CA PHE A 155 6.90 -1.15 -14.16
C PHE A 155 8.24 -1.90 -14.03
N LEU A 156 8.64 -2.33 -12.84
CA LEU A 156 9.86 -3.14 -12.66
C LEU A 156 9.77 -4.47 -13.41
N ASP A 157 8.61 -5.12 -13.38
CA ASP A 157 8.38 -6.35 -14.13
C ASP A 157 8.49 -6.15 -15.66
N LEU A 158 8.06 -4.98 -16.13
CA LEU A 158 8.19 -4.60 -17.54
C LEU A 158 9.63 -4.22 -17.94
N LEU A 159 10.36 -3.55 -17.05
CA LEU A 159 11.77 -3.22 -17.25
C LEU A 159 12.62 -4.47 -17.41
N ASN A 160 12.33 -5.54 -16.66
CA ASN A 160 12.99 -6.83 -16.80
C ASN A 160 12.79 -7.47 -18.19
N LYS A 161 11.65 -7.18 -18.83
CA LYS A 161 11.30 -7.68 -20.18
C LYS A 161 11.70 -6.71 -21.30
N LYS A 162 11.78 -5.40 -21.01
CA LYS A 162 12.05 -4.32 -21.96
C LYS A 162 12.99 -3.29 -21.30
N PRO A 163 14.30 -3.40 -21.44
CA PRO A 163 15.27 -2.54 -20.72
C PRO A 163 15.13 -1.04 -20.96
N ASN A 164 14.52 -0.62 -22.07
CA ASN A 164 14.30 0.79 -22.41
C ASN A 164 12.89 1.30 -22.03
N PHE A 165 12.13 0.53 -21.25
CA PHE A 165 10.79 0.94 -20.83
C PHE A 165 10.86 2.11 -19.86
N LYS A 166 10.05 3.14 -20.12
CA LYS A 166 9.84 4.27 -19.19
C LYS A 166 8.39 4.23 -18.71
N GLY A 167 8.22 4.04 -17.41
CA GLY A 167 6.90 4.04 -16.79
C GLY A 167 6.28 5.44 -16.82
N LYS A 168 4.98 5.50 -17.07
CA LYS A 168 4.21 6.74 -17.02
C LYS A 168 2.87 6.54 -16.33
N ILE A 169 2.61 7.34 -15.31
CA ILE A 169 1.37 7.34 -14.54
C ILE A 169 0.61 8.62 -14.85
N TYR A 170 -0.67 8.49 -15.16
CA TYR A 170 -1.58 9.61 -15.37
C TYR A 170 -2.64 9.60 -14.29
N ILE A 171 -2.79 10.73 -13.61
CA ILE A 171 -3.80 10.94 -12.57
C ILE A 171 -4.71 12.07 -13.07
N GLU A 172 -5.97 11.75 -13.31
CA GLU A 172 -6.98 12.74 -13.74
C GLU A 172 -8.01 12.92 -12.61
N ILE A 173 -8.25 14.18 -12.22
CA ILE A 173 -9.21 14.52 -11.17
C ILE A 173 -10.38 15.27 -11.82
N ILE A 174 -11.57 14.68 -11.71
CA ILE A 174 -12.82 15.16 -12.30
C ILE A 174 -13.86 15.34 -11.19
N ASN A 175 -14.56 16.45 -11.19
CA ASN A 175 -15.72 16.70 -10.33
C ASN A 175 -16.96 16.81 -11.21
N ASN A 176 -17.97 15.98 -10.96
CA ASN A 176 -19.24 16.00 -11.69
C ASN A 176 -20.42 16.50 -10.84
N ASN A 177 -20.17 17.29 -9.79
CA ASN A 177 -21.10 17.89 -8.83
C ASN A 177 -21.72 16.92 -7.81
N GLU A 178 -21.79 15.62 -8.06
CA GLU A 178 -22.30 14.62 -7.11
C GLU A 178 -21.14 13.89 -6.42
N TYR A 179 -20.07 13.62 -7.16
CA TYR A 179 -18.89 12.90 -6.67
C TYR A 179 -17.62 13.36 -7.39
N ILE A 180 -16.50 13.10 -6.76
CA ILE A 180 -15.19 13.33 -7.35
C ILE A 180 -14.65 12.00 -7.84
N VAL A 181 -14.18 12.00 -9.06
CA VAL A 181 -13.54 10.84 -9.70
C VAL A 181 -12.06 11.09 -9.81
N ILE A 182 -11.26 10.21 -9.22
CA ILE A 182 -9.82 10.16 -9.49
C ILE A 182 -9.57 8.98 -10.42
N ARG A 183 -9.25 9.30 -11.66
CA ARG A 183 -8.94 8.31 -12.68
C ARG A 183 -7.45 8.07 -12.70
N TRP A 184 -7.06 6.82 -12.51
CA TRP A 184 -5.68 6.39 -12.48
C TRP A 184 -5.38 5.54 -13.71
N ASN A 185 -4.34 5.87 -14.45
CA ASN A 185 -3.91 5.13 -15.62
C ASN A 185 -2.39 4.97 -15.61
N ASP A 186 -1.93 3.74 -15.49
CA ASP A 186 -0.55 3.37 -15.66
C ASP A 186 -0.40 2.51 -16.94
N LYS A 187 0.68 2.69 -17.68
CA LYS A 187 0.94 1.92 -18.90
C LYS A 187 1.60 0.56 -18.63
N ALA A 188 1.58 0.08 -17.40
CA ALA A 188 2.13 -1.20 -17.00
C ALA A 188 1.19 -2.39 -17.24
N THR A 189 0.25 -2.30 -18.14
CA THR A 189 -0.84 -3.26 -18.24
C THR A 189 -0.44 -4.67 -18.63
N SER A 190 -0.49 -5.55 -17.64
CA SER A 190 -0.96 -6.93 -17.79
C SER A 190 -2.42 -7.10 -17.31
N ILE A 191 -3.02 -6.09 -16.72
CA ILE A 191 -4.45 -6.07 -16.39
C ILE A 191 -5.13 -5.33 -17.51
N THR A 192 -5.67 -6.11 -18.46
CA THR A 192 -6.53 -5.64 -19.55
C THR A 192 -7.40 -4.46 -19.11
N ASP A 193 -7.15 -3.28 -19.67
CA ASP A 193 -8.03 -2.10 -19.82
C ASP A 193 -8.95 -1.68 -18.64
N LYS A 194 -8.65 -2.06 -17.41
CA LYS A 194 -9.42 -1.56 -16.27
C LYS A 194 -8.79 -0.30 -15.72
N LYS A 195 -9.33 0.85 -16.17
CA LYS A 195 -9.13 2.14 -15.50
C LYS A 195 -9.44 1.94 -14.01
N LYS A 196 -8.44 2.06 -13.14
CA LYS A 196 -8.67 2.07 -11.69
C LYS A 196 -9.44 3.34 -11.36
N LEU A 197 -10.71 3.19 -11.02
CA LEU A 197 -11.61 4.29 -10.67
C LEU A 197 -11.73 4.33 -9.15
N MET A 198 -11.38 5.45 -8.54
CA MET A 198 -11.64 5.73 -7.14
C MET A 198 -12.69 6.86 -7.08
N MET A 199 -13.85 6.56 -6.48
CA MET A 199 -14.88 7.55 -6.18
C MET A 199 -14.74 7.97 -4.71
N ILE A 200 -14.68 9.27 -4.47
CA ILE A 200 -14.57 9.89 -3.15
C ILE A 200 -15.73 10.87 -2.95
#